data_aa8bc8eddff149d67776066ac4ebdedc
#
_entry.id   aa8bc8eddff149d67776066ac4ebdedc
#
_cell.length_a   1.000
_cell.length_b   1.000
_cell.length_c   1.000
_cell.angle_alpha   90.00
_cell.angle_beta   90.00
_cell.angle_gamma   90.00
#
_symmetry.space_group_name_H-M   'P 1'
#
loop_
_entity.id
_entity.type
_entity.pdbx_description
1 polymer ?
#
loop_
_entity_poly.entity_id
_entity_poly.type
_entity_poly.pdbx_seq_one_letter_code
_entity_poly.pdbx_strand_id
1 'polypeptide(L)'
;VFNLDKTIQKVENLTQKAANKNADLVVFPEAFISAYPKGLDFGARIGMRSKKGREMFAMYYNSALDFESIYFKKLCHIAKKNKIIMSIGVIEKDNGTLYCTVLMISKKGEFIGKHRKVMPTAMERLVWGYGDGSTMPVIDTPIGKIGSVICWENYMPLMRMAMYSKGIQLYCAPTADDRETWISTMTHTALEGRCFVFSACQYLLREDCPDYYNPIQGNSKKTVLMNGGSCIISPLGDILAGPLRNKSGILTAEIDLNEIIKGQYDFDVKGHYSRPDIFKLFVNEKVNKATEYDN
;
A
#
# COMPACT_ATOMS: atom_id res chain seq x y z
N VAL A 1 12.51 -2.87 -11.55
CA VAL A 1 12.98 -2.75 -10.17
C VAL A 1 14.10 -1.71 -10.12
N PHE A 2 14.14 -0.83 -9.10
CA PHE A 2 15.14 0.22 -8.85
C PHE A 2 15.37 1.20 -10.02
N ASN A 3 14.33 1.46 -10.81
CA ASN A 3 14.38 2.40 -11.94
C ASN A 3 13.13 3.28 -11.95
N LEU A 4 13.27 4.53 -11.50
CA LEU A 4 12.16 5.47 -11.38
C LEU A 4 11.51 5.78 -12.73
N ASP A 5 12.29 6.06 -13.77
CA ASP A 5 11.72 6.44 -15.08
C ASP A 5 10.85 5.31 -15.67
N LYS A 6 11.37 4.08 -15.69
CA LYS A 6 10.60 2.91 -16.17
C LYS A 6 9.37 2.66 -15.32
N THR A 7 9.47 2.84 -13.99
CA THR A 7 8.34 2.60 -13.09
C THR A 7 7.27 3.67 -13.26
N ILE A 8 7.64 4.96 -13.37
CA ILE A 8 6.68 6.04 -13.63
C ILE A 8 5.98 5.84 -14.97
N GLN A 9 6.71 5.43 -16.02
CA GLN A 9 6.08 5.10 -17.31
C GLN A 9 5.08 3.95 -17.18
N LYS A 10 5.41 2.92 -16.37
CA LYS A 10 4.48 1.81 -16.08
C LYS A 10 3.25 2.31 -15.33
N VAL A 11 3.41 3.21 -14.33
CA VAL A 11 2.28 3.85 -13.64
C VAL A 11 1.40 4.61 -14.62
N GLU A 12 1.97 5.43 -15.50
CA GLU A 12 1.21 6.18 -16.51
C GLU A 12 0.38 5.24 -17.39
N ASN A 13 1.01 4.21 -17.94
CA ASN A 13 0.35 3.24 -18.82
C ASN A 13 -0.79 2.49 -18.10
N LEU A 14 -0.58 2.06 -16.85
CA LEU A 14 -1.59 1.33 -16.08
C LEU A 14 -2.73 2.26 -15.66
N THR A 15 -2.43 3.49 -15.26
CA THR A 15 -3.45 4.49 -14.91
C THR A 15 -4.31 4.85 -16.12
N GLN A 16 -3.69 5.04 -17.28
CA GLN A 16 -4.42 5.28 -18.52
C GLN A 16 -5.37 4.12 -18.87
N LYS A 17 -4.88 2.86 -18.72
CA LYS A 17 -5.72 1.67 -18.96
C LYS A 17 -6.88 1.57 -17.97
N ALA A 18 -6.69 1.97 -16.71
CA ALA A 18 -7.75 2.01 -15.71
C ALA A 18 -8.78 3.11 -16.05
N ALA A 19 -8.31 4.30 -16.42
CA ALA A 19 -9.18 5.41 -16.82
C ALA A 19 -10.00 5.07 -18.08
N ASN A 20 -9.43 4.36 -19.06
CA ASN A 20 -10.15 3.89 -20.24
C ASN A 20 -11.25 2.85 -19.91
N LYS A 21 -11.25 2.30 -18.70
CA LYS A 21 -12.31 1.44 -18.15
C LYS A 21 -13.25 2.21 -17.22
N ASN A 22 -13.22 3.54 -17.24
CA ASN A 22 -14.01 4.46 -16.41
C ASN A 22 -13.78 4.28 -14.90
N ALA A 23 -12.60 3.86 -14.49
CA ALA A 23 -12.28 3.74 -13.07
C ALA A 23 -12.09 5.12 -12.42
N ASP A 24 -12.71 5.34 -11.26
CA ASP A 24 -12.54 6.56 -10.43
C ASP A 24 -11.37 6.46 -9.47
N LEU A 25 -10.97 5.24 -9.08
CA LEU A 25 -9.89 4.93 -8.17
C LEU A 25 -8.96 3.88 -8.80
N VAL A 26 -7.65 4.11 -8.72
CA VAL A 26 -6.63 3.10 -9.01
C VAL A 26 -5.77 2.83 -7.78
N VAL A 27 -5.59 1.55 -7.44
CA VAL A 27 -4.77 1.11 -6.31
C VAL A 27 -3.58 0.33 -6.84
N PHE A 28 -2.37 0.80 -6.52
CA PHE A 28 -1.12 0.15 -6.86
C PHE A 28 -0.56 -0.65 -5.67
N PRO A 29 0.24 -1.69 -5.91
CA PRO A 29 0.84 -2.50 -4.87
C PRO A 29 1.73 -1.74 -3.88
N GLU A 30 2.04 -2.40 -2.75
CA GLU A 30 3.07 -1.98 -1.80
C GLU A 30 4.41 -1.77 -2.50
N ALA A 31 5.11 -0.67 -2.15
CA ALA A 31 6.43 -0.34 -2.66
C ALA A 31 6.54 -0.42 -4.21
N PHE A 32 5.48 -0.07 -4.93
CA PHE A 32 5.46 -0.15 -6.40
C PHE A 32 6.51 0.78 -7.01
N ILE A 33 6.62 2.01 -6.49
CA ILE A 33 7.73 2.92 -6.83
C ILE A 33 8.96 2.50 -6.03
N SER A 34 10.08 2.30 -6.68
CA SER A 34 11.38 1.74 -6.26
C SER A 34 11.40 0.22 -6.20
N ALA A 35 10.27 -0.44 -6.08
CA ALA A 35 9.99 -1.84 -5.91
C ALA A 35 10.15 -2.39 -4.49
N TYR A 36 9.37 -3.41 -4.17
CA TYR A 36 9.57 -4.27 -3.01
C TYR A 36 10.81 -5.13 -3.23
N PRO A 37 11.82 -5.12 -2.34
CA PRO A 37 13.10 -5.78 -2.55
C PRO A 37 13.02 -7.29 -2.24
N LYS A 38 12.10 -8.01 -2.89
CA LYS A 38 11.76 -9.41 -2.63
C LYS A 38 12.99 -10.32 -2.76
N GLY A 39 13.31 -11.04 -1.68
CA GLY A 39 14.40 -12.00 -1.65
C GLY A 39 15.80 -11.40 -1.43
N LEU A 40 15.92 -10.09 -1.18
CA LEU A 40 17.18 -9.45 -0.80
C LEU A 40 17.33 -9.39 0.73
N ASP A 41 18.56 -9.52 1.20
CA ASP A 41 18.94 -9.43 2.61
C ASP A 41 19.79 -8.19 2.94
N PHE A 42 20.17 -7.41 1.94
CA PHE A 42 21.09 -6.27 2.07
C PHE A 42 22.41 -6.64 2.78
N GLY A 43 22.84 -7.90 2.63
CA GLY A 43 24.06 -8.43 3.27
C GLY A 43 24.05 -8.36 4.79
N ALA A 44 22.87 -8.34 5.41
CA ALA A 44 22.69 -8.25 6.85
C ALA A 44 22.57 -9.65 7.46
N ARG A 45 23.34 -9.88 8.53
CA ARG A 45 23.24 -11.05 9.43
C ARG A 45 23.32 -10.55 10.86
N ILE A 46 22.85 -11.33 11.82
CA ILE A 46 22.96 -10.94 13.23
C ILE A 46 24.42 -10.62 13.58
N GLY A 47 24.65 -9.41 14.08
CA GLY A 47 25.97 -8.89 14.41
C GLY A 47 26.84 -8.43 13.25
N MET A 48 26.43 -8.61 11.99
CA MET A 48 27.23 -8.26 10.81
C MET A 48 26.44 -7.51 9.74
N ARG A 49 27.14 -6.62 9.06
CA ARG A 49 26.70 -5.93 7.84
C ARG A 49 27.86 -5.84 6.85
N SER A 50 27.62 -6.16 5.58
CA SER A 50 28.68 -6.19 4.57
C SER A 50 28.81 -4.84 3.84
N LYS A 51 30.00 -4.60 3.24
CA LYS A 51 30.20 -3.45 2.33
C LYS A 51 29.23 -3.51 1.16
N LYS A 52 29.09 -4.68 0.53
CA LYS A 52 28.15 -4.91 -0.59
C LYS A 52 26.71 -4.60 -0.20
N GLY A 53 26.30 -4.94 1.03
CA GLY A 53 24.95 -4.62 1.53
C GLY A 53 24.71 -3.11 1.65
N ARG A 54 25.73 -2.33 2.08
CA ARG A 54 25.64 -0.86 2.11
C ARG A 54 25.54 -0.26 0.71
N GLU A 55 26.27 -0.79 -0.26
CA GLU A 55 26.19 -0.38 -1.66
C GLU A 55 24.79 -0.67 -2.23
N MET A 56 24.22 -1.84 -1.93
CA MET A 56 22.85 -2.21 -2.31
C MET A 56 21.80 -1.28 -1.69
N PHE A 57 21.96 -0.94 -0.39
CA PHE A 57 21.10 0.04 0.26
C PHE A 57 21.20 1.42 -0.40
N ALA A 58 22.39 1.89 -0.75
CA ALA A 58 22.57 3.16 -1.45
C ALA A 58 21.88 3.18 -2.81
N MET A 59 21.95 2.09 -3.59
CA MET A 59 21.21 1.96 -4.86
C MET A 59 19.70 2.01 -4.64
N TYR A 60 19.20 1.32 -3.62
CA TYR A 60 17.79 1.33 -3.26
C TYR A 60 17.34 2.72 -2.82
N TYR A 61 18.10 3.38 -1.96
CA TYR A 61 17.86 4.76 -1.52
C TYR A 61 17.80 5.74 -2.70
N ASN A 62 18.74 5.64 -3.66
CA ASN A 62 18.76 6.49 -4.83
C ASN A 62 17.55 6.27 -5.77
N SER A 63 16.94 5.09 -5.73
CA SER A 63 15.71 4.78 -6.46
C SER A 63 14.42 5.16 -5.70
N ALA A 64 14.53 5.62 -4.45
CA ALA A 64 13.39 5.99 -3.63
C ALA A 64 12.80 7.35 -4.03
N LEU A 65 11.51 7.52 -3.76
CA LEU A 65 10.77 8.73 -4.11
C LEU A 65 11.03 9.84 -3.08
N ASP A 66 11.43 10.98 -3.61
CA ASP A 66 11.49 12.25 -2.90
C ASP A 66 10.26 13.07 -3.28
N PHE A 67 9.54 13.63 -2.32
CA PHE A 67 8.31 14.38 -2.57
C PHE A 67 8.56 15.77 -3.19
N GLU A 68 9.78 16.26 -3.16
CA GLU A 68 10.15 17.49 -3.87
C GLU A 68 10.61 17.22 -5.31
N SER A 69 10.78 15.94 -5.66
CA SER A 69 11.32 15.54 -6.96
C SER A 69 10.35 15.77 -8.12
N ILE A 70 10.91 15.78 -9.34
CA ILE A 70 10.13 15.76 -10.57
C ILE A 70 9.26 14.51 -10.69
N TYR A 71 9.67 13.38 -10.08
CA TYR A 71 8.93 12.13 -10.14
C TYR A 71 7.62 12.19 -9.35
N PHE A 72 7.61 12.85 -8.19
CA PHE A 72 6.37 13.11 -7.45
C PHE A 72 5.42 14.02 -8.26
N LYS A 73 5.94 15.08 -8.88
CA LYS A 73 5.15 15.96 -9.76
C LYS A 73 4.58 15.20 -10.96
N LYS A 74 5.34 14.23 -11.53
CA LYS A 74 4.84 13.36 -12.60
C LYS A 74 3.66 12.50 -12.12
N LEU A 75 3.70 11.92 -10.91
CA LEU A 75 2.57 11.14 -10.35
C LEU A 75 1.31 12.01 -10.22
N CYS A 76 1.45 13.21 -9.68
CA CYS A 76 0.36 14.19 -9.59
C CYS A 76 -0.23 14.52 -10.98
N HIS A 77 0.65 14.73 -11.96
CA HIS A 77 0.23 14.98 -13.34
C HIS A 77 -0.51 13.80 -13.97
N ILE A 78 -0.05 12.56 -13.73
CA ILE A 78 -0.69 11.33 -14.23
C ILE A 78 -2.11 11.21 -13.66
N ALA A 79 -2.31 11.41 -12.37
CA ALA A 79 -3.62 11.38 -11.74
C ALA A 79 -4.55 12.46 -12.32
N LYS A 80 -4.05 13.70 -12.49
CA LYS A 80 -4.78 14.82 -13.08
C LYS A 80 -5.17 14.56 -14.54
N LYS A 81 -4.21 14.13 -15.37
CA LYS A 81 -4.42 13.86 -16.81
C LYS A 81 -5.51 12.80 -17.02
N ASN A 82 -5.53 11.78 -16.17
CA ASN A 82 -6.49 10.68 -16.27
C ASN A 82 -7.77 10.91 -15.43
N LYS A 83 -7.86 12.01 -14.68
CA LYS A 83 -9.01 12.36 -13.81
C LYS A 83 -9.38 11.24 -12.82
N ILE A 84 -8.38 10.53 -12.30
CA ILE A 84 -8.55 9.36 -11.43
C ILE A 84 -7.88 9.60 -10.08
N ILE A 85 -8.49 9.13 -8.99
CA ILE A 85 -7.85 9.11 -7.68
C ILE A 85 -6.82 7.97 -7.68
N MET A 86 -5.61 8.25 -7.20
CA MET A 86 -4.52 7.28 -7.16
C MET A 86 -4.14 6.99 -5.71
N SER A 87 -4.16 5.70 -5.34
CA SER A 87 -3.52 5.15 -4.14
C SER A 87 -2.32 4.32 -4.58
N ILE A 88 -1.10 4.73 -4.22
CA ILE A 88 0.12 4.10 -4.75
C ILE A 88 1.17 3.86 -3.67
N GLY A 89 1.63 2.58 -3.57
CA GLY A 89 2.75 2.22 -2.71
C GLY A 89 4.08 2.72 -3.27
N VAL A 90 4.86 3.36 -2.43
CA VAL A 90 6.17 3.91 -2.77
C VAL A 90 7.18 3.61 -1.67
N ILE A 91 8.46 3.64 -2.00
CA ILE A 91 9.50 3.83 -1.00
C ILE A 91 9.80 5.33 -0.98
N GLU A 92 9.40 5.95 0.11
CA GLU A 92 9.66 7.35 0.41
C GLU A 92 11.05 7.49 1.03
N LYS A 93 11.83 8.46 0.59
CA LYS A 93 13.02 8.88 1.32
C LYS A 93 12.77 10.18 2.05
N ASP A 94 13.15 10.19 3.33
CA ASP A 94 13.09 11.36 4.18
C ASP A 94 14.40 11.42 4.98
N ASN A 95 15.20 12.45 4.73
CA ASN A 95 16.58 12.52 5.20
C ASN A 95 17.37 11.25 4.84
N GLY A 96 17.97 10.56 5.80
CA GLY A 96 18.72 9.32 5.61
C GLY A 96 17.89 8.04 5.73
N THR A 97 16.57 8.17 5.91
CA THR A 97 15.67 7.03 6.19
C THR A 97 14.76 6.75 5.00
N LEU A 98 14.52 5.45 4.74
CA LEU A 98 13.51 4.98 3.81
C LEU A 98 12.25 4.56 4.58
N TYR A 99 11.08 4.88 4.02
CA TYR A 99 9.79 4.46 4.55
C TYR A 99 8.97 3.75 3.47
N CYS A 100 8.34 2.65 3.83
CA CYS A 100 7.29 2.08 3.01
C CYS A 100 6.03 2.92 3.20
N THR A 101 5.56 3.55 2.13
CA THR A 101 4.51 4.57 2.20
C THR A 101 3.47 4.35 1.11
N VAL A 102 2.22 4.64 1.42
CA VAL A 102 1.17 4.83 0.41
C VAL A 102 0.90 6.31 0.25
N LEU A 103 0.90 6.76 -1.00
CA LEU A 103 0.47 8.11 -1.36
C LEU A 103 -0.95 8.09 -1.87
N MET A 104 -1.72 9.13 -1.54
CA MET A 104 -3.04 9.38 -2.09
C MET A 104 -3.03 10.71 -2.85
N ILE A 105 -3.41 10.65 -4.12
CA ILE A 105 -3.43 11.80 -5.04
C ILE A 105 -4.84 11.93 -5.61
N SER A 106 -5.41 13.14 -5.54
CA SER A 106 -6.75 13.43 -6.03
C SER A 106 -6.83 13.41 -7.57
N LYS A 107 -8.03 13.31 -8.10
CA LYS A 107 -8.28 13.45 -9.55
C LYS A 107 -7.89 14.81 -10.12
N LYS A 108 -7.60 15.80 -9.29
CA LYS A 108 -7.05 17.10 -9.70
C LYS A 108 -5.51 17.11 -9.70
N GLY A 109 -4.87 16.01 -9.28
CA GLY A 109 -3.41 15.91 -9.13
C GLY A 109 -2.87 16.54 -7.85
N GLU A 110 -3.71 16.72 -6.84
CA GLU A 110 -3.32 17.25 -5.55
C GLU A 110 -2.91 16.10 -4.63
N PHE A 111 -1.84 16.29 -3.87
CA PHE A 111 -1.50 15.40 -2.77
C PHE A 111 -2.55 15.56 -1.66
N ILE A 112 -3.27 14.48 -1.34
CA ILE A 112 -4.36 14.52 -0.35
C ILE A 112 -4.04 13.75 0.93
N GLY A 113 -2.96 12.98 0.95
CA GLY A 113 -2.49 12.30 2.15
C GLY A 113 -1.49 11.19 1.88
N LYS A 114 -0.87 10.72 2.95
CA LYS A 114 -0.01 9.54 2.93
C LYS A 114 -0.19 8.70 4.17
N HIS A 115 0.14 7.42 4.06
CA HIS A 115 0.31 6.51 5.19
C HIS A 115 1.71 5.89 5.13
N ARG A 116 2.55 6.14 6.14
CA ARG A 116 3.81 5.43 6.36
C ARG A 116 3.53 4.15 7.14
N LYS A 117 4.02 3.02 6.67
CA LYS A 117 3.87 1.72 7.35
C LYS A 117 4.35 1.82 8.80
N VAL A 118 3.42 1.64 9.75
CA VAL A 118 3.74 1.80 11.18
C VAL A 118 4.59 0.65 11.70
N MET A 119 4.49 -0.54 11.08
CA MET A 119 5.25 -1.72 11.45
C MET A 119 5.79 -2.46 10.22
N PRO A 120 7.01 -2.14 9.77
CA PRO A 120 7.69 -2.96 8.76
C PRO A 120 7.84 -4.40 9.24
N THR A 121 7.67 -5.36 8.33
CA THR A 121 7.59 -6.79 8.65
C THR A 121 8.97 -7.44 8.66
N ALA A 122 9.34 -8.13 9.75
CA ALA A 122 10.56 -8.94 9.84
C ALA A 122 11.82 -8.17 9.35
N MET A 123 12.48 -8.66 8.28
CA MET A 123 13.70 -8.07 7.72
C MET A 123 13.50 -6.67 7.12
N GLU A 124 12.28 -6.26 6.78
CA GLU A 124 11.98 -4.90 6.34
C GLU A 124 12.46 -3.84 7.35
N ARG A 125 12.43 -4.17 8.65
CA ARG A 125 12.88 -3.30 9.76
C ARG A 125 14.37 -2.92 9.69
N LEU A 126 15.18 -3.63 8.91
CA LEU A 126 16.57 -3.28 8.68
C LEU A 126 16.74 -2.18 7.62
N VAL A 127 15.77 -2.01 6.74
CA VAL A 127 15.84 -1.10 5.60
C VAL A 127 14.84 0.04 5.67
N TRP A 128 13.70 -0.14 6.38
CA TRP A 128 12.64 0.86 6.48
C TRP A 128 12.44 1.32 7.92
N GLY A 129 12.25 2.62 8.06
CA GLY A 129 11.81 3.25 9.31
C GLY A 129 10.34 2.97 9.60
N TYR A 130 9.97 3.19 10.86
CA TYR A 130 8.60 3.06 11.36
C TYR A 130 7.81 4.33 11.06
N GLY A 131 6.59 4.19 10.55
CA GLY A 131 5.60 5.26 10.57
C GLY A 131 5.09 5.50 11.99
N ASP A 132 4.40 6.61 12.18
CA ASP A 132 3.68 6.93 13.41
C ASP A 132 2.18 7.14 13.14
N GLY A 133 1.40 7.41 14.18
CA GLY A 133 -0.04 7.58 14.03
C GLY A 133 -0.46 8.85 13.28
N SER A 134 0.45 9.81 13.05
CA SER A 134 0.13 11.06 12.35
C SER A 134 -0.16 10.87 10.86
N THR A 135 0.23 9.73 10.31
CA THR A 135 0.05 9.40 8.89
C THR A 135 -0.95 8.25 8.68
N MET A 136 -2.07 8.26 9.39
CA MET A 136 -3.17 7.28 9.26
C MET A 136 -4.46 7.95 8.80
N PRO A 137 -4.50 8.63 7.63
CA PRO A 137 -5.66 9.36 7.20
C PRO A 137 -6.77 8.44 6.66
N VAL A 138 -8.02 8.84 6.91
CA VAL A 138 -9.17 8.48 6.10
C VAL A 138 -9.69 9.78 5.48
N ILE A 139 -9.69 9.83 4.17
CA ILE A 139 -9.85 11.05 3.39
C ILE A 139 -11.22 11.06 2.73
N ASP A 140 -11.98 12.14 2.95
CA ASP A 140 -13.24 12.37 2.25
C ASP A 140 -12.97 12.70 0.77
N THR A 141 -13.62 11.96 -0.11
CA THR A 141 -13.53 12.16 -1.55
C THR A 141 -14.92 12.11 -2.18
N PRO A 142 -15.10 12.60 -3.43
CA PRO A 142 -16.37 12.51 -4.13
C PRO A 142 -16.89 11.08 -4.34
N ILE A 143 -16.05 10.06 -4.21
CA ILE A 143 -16.42 8.65 -4.40
C ILE A 143 -16.51 7.87 -3.09
N GLY A 144 -16.38 8.54 -1.94
CA GLY A 144 -16.40 7.95 -0.60
C GLY A 144 -15.14 8.18 0.19
N LYS A 145 -15.11 7.68 1.42
CA LYS A 145 -14.00 7.82 2.37
C LYS A 145 -12.92 6.78 2.09
N ILE A 146 -11.73 7.23 1.65
CA ILE A 146 -10.61 6.37 1.26
C ILE A 146 -9.55 6.37 2.37
N GLY A 147 -9.04 5.19 2.71
CA GLY A 147 -7.87 5.02 3.57
C GLY A 147 -7.02 3.85 3.10
N SER A 148 -5.83 3.72 3.66
CA SER A 148 -4.92 2.62 3.29
C SER A 148 -4.25 2.01 4.50
N VAL A 149 -4.09 0.67 4.47
CA VAL A 149 -3.35 -0.12 5.46
C VAL A 149 -2.43 -1.09 4.70
N ILE A 150 -1.12 -1.02 4.97
CA ILE A 150 -0.12 -1.68 4.14
C ILE A 150 0.15 -3.10 4.63
N CYS A 151 -0.07 -4.10 3.77
CA CYS A 151 0.38 -5.48 3.95
C CYS A 151 0.02 -6.05 5.33
N TRP A 152 0.99 -6.54 6.09
CA TRP A 152 0.76 -7.20 7.39
C TRP A 152 0.27 -6.28 8.52
N GLU A 153 0.21 -4.98 8.32
CA GLU A 153 -0.55 -4.10 9.21
C GLU A 153 -2.03 -4.54 9.30
N ASN A 154 -2.54 -5.19 8.23
CA ASN A 154 -3.87 -5.78 8.20
C ASN A 154 -4.06 -6.94 9.21
N TYR A 155 -2.99 -7.47 9.79
CA TYR A 155 -3.06 -8.41 10.92
C TYR A 155 -3.11 -7.72 12.29
N MET A 156 -2.98 -6.38 12.35
CA MET A 156 -3.06 -5.61 13.59
C MET A 156 -4.53 -5.22 13.87
N PRO A 157 -5.24 -5.86 14.85
CA PRO A 157 -6.65 -5.58 15.07
C PRO A 157 -6.92 -4.11 15.44
N LEU A 158 -6.04 -3.51 16.26
CA LEU A 158 -6.18 -2.12 16.70
C LEU A 158 -6.02 -1.14 15.53
N MET A 159 -5.14 -1.45 14.56
CA MET A 159 -4.95 -0.65 13.35
C MET A 159 -6.24 -0.66 12.51
N ARG A 160 -6.80 -1.84 12.25
CA ARG A 160 -8.07 -1.95 11.52
C ARG A 160 -9.19 -1.19 12.23
N MET A 161 -9.32 -1.38 13.55
CA MET A 161 -10.35 -0.70 14.33
C MET A 161 -10.18 0.83 14.30
N ALA A 162 -8.94 1.35 14.33
CA ALA A 162 -8.68 2.77 14.17
C ALA A 162 -9.17 3.29 12.81
N MET A 163 -8.96 2.55 11.73
CA MET A 163 -9.43 2.93 10.40
C MET A 163 -10.95 2.83 10.27
N TYR A 164 -11.57 1.79 10.84
CA TYR A 164 -13.04 1.66 10.85
C TYR A 164 -13.71 2.80 11.62
N SER A 165 -13.17 3.17 12.77
CA SER A 165 -13.71 4.26 13.59
C SER A 165 -13.69 5.62 12.88
N LYS A 166 -12.75 5.83 11.96
CA LYS A 166 -12.70 7.01 11.07
C LYS A 166 -13.71 6.94 9.92
N GLY A 167 -14.43 5.83 9.79
CA GLY A 167 -15.48 5.67 8.78
C GLY A 167 -14.99 5.31 7.39
N ILE A 168 -13.88 4.61 7.28
CA ILE A 168 -13.36 4.14 5.99
C ILE A 168 -14.43 3.34 5.23
N GLN A 169 -14.58 3.63 3.94
CA GLN A 169 -15.52 2.98 3.01
C GLN A 169 -14.78 2.22 1.91
N LEU A 170 -13.70 2.81 1.41
CA LEU A 170 -12.82 2.29 0.37
C LEU A 170 -11.46 2.00 1.00
N TYR A 171 -11.29 0.76 1.42
CA TYR A 171 -10.13 0.29 2.17
C TYR A 171 -9.06 -0.22 1.20
N CYS A 172 -8.01 0.55 0.98
CA CYS A 172 -6.88 0.17 0.12
C CYS A 172 -5.87 -0.66 0.93
N ALA A 173 -5.59 -1.88 0.49
CA ALA A 173 -4.67 -2.82 1.12
C ALA A 173 -3.56 -3.26 0.17
N PRO A 174 -2.62 -2.36 -0.20
CA PRO A 174 -1.46 -2.72 -1.00
C PRO A 174 -0.57 -3.68 -0.23
N THR A 175 -0.03 -4.70 -0.92
CA THR A 175 0.72 -5.77 -0.28
C THR A 175 1.82 -6.34 -1.19
N ALA A 176 2.82 -6.99 -0.57
CA ALA A 176 3.76 -7.91 -1.18
C ALA A 176 3.54 -9.36 -0.70
N ASP A 177 2.45 -9.61 0.04
CA ASP A 177 2.04 -10.96 0.46
C ASP A 177 1.26 -11.64 -0.67
N ASP A 178 1.92 -12.56 -1.34
CA ASP A 178 1.38 -13.34 -2.45
C ASP A 178 0.87 -14.73 -2.03
N ARG A 179 0.74 -15.00 -0.72
CA ARG A 179 0.22 -16.29 -0.21
C ARG A 179 -1.29 -16.41 -0.47
N GLU A 180 -1.77 -17.65 -0.59
CA GLU A 180 -3.20 -17.92 -0.79
C GLU A 180 -4.07 -17.46 0.39
N THR A 181 -3.52 -17.57 1.61
CA THR A 181 -4.20 -17.16 2.84
C THR A 181 -4.49 -15.66 2.92
N TRP A 182 -3.82 -14.82 2.10
CA TRP A 182 -4.03 -13.38 2.09
C TRP A 182 -5.48 -13.00 1.74
N ILE A 183 -6.14 -13.74 0.84
CA ILE A 183 -7.52 -13.45 0.47
C ILE A 183 -8.48 -13.63 1.65
N SER A 184 -8.23 -14.60 2.53
CA SER A 184 -9.05 -14.81 3.73
C SER A 184 -8.95 -13.60 4.68
N THR A 185 -7.75 -12.99 4.80
CA THR A 185 -7.55 -11.77 5.58
C THR A 185 -8.32 -10.60 4.97
N MET A 186 -8.29 -10.43 3.65
CA MET A 186 -8.99 -9.35 2.97
C MET A 186 -10.52 -9.51 3.08
N THR A 187 -11.02 -10.74 2.95
CA THR A 187 -12.43 -11.06 3.16
C THR A 187 -12.85 -10.76 4.60
N HIS A 188 -12.05 -11.17 5.59
CA HIS A 188 -12.32 -10.85 7.00
C HIS A 188 -12.32 -9.32 7.23
N THR A 189 -11.37 -8.59 6.67
CA THR A 189 -11.30 -7.12 6.80
C THR A 189 -12.55 -6.44 6.24
N ALA A 190 -13.05 -6.91 5.10
CA ALA A 190 -14.28 -6.40 4.49
C ALA A 190 -15.49 -6.67 5.37
N LEU A 191 -15.63 -7.90 5.87
CA LEU A 191 -16.72 -8.33 6.77
C LEU A 191 -16.69 -7.59 8.11
N GLU A 192 -15.51 -7.47 8.73
CA GLU A 192 -15.33 -6.81 10.03
C GLU A 192 -15.62 -5.30 9.94
N GLY A 193 -15.13 -4.64 8.89
CA GLY A 193 -15.24 -3.19 8.71
C GLY A 193 -16.47 -2.73 7.96
N ARG A 194 -17.23 -3.65 7.35
CA ARG A 194 -18.32 -3.35 6.41
C ARG A 194 -17.88 -2.29 5.40
N CYS A 195 -16.77 -2.57 4.71
CA CYS A 195 -16.18 -1.68 3.72
C CYS A 195 -15.74 -2.45 2.47
N PHE A 196 -15.61 -1.78 1.34
CA PHE A 196 -14.97 -2.36 0.17
C PHE A 196 -13.48 -2.48 0.38
N VAL A 197 -12.88 -3.63 0.07
CA VAL A 197 -11.43 -3.85 0.18
C VAL A 197 -10.82 -3.98 -1.21
N PHE A 198 -9.79 -3.18 -1.47
CA PHE A 198 -9.00 -3.18 -2.70
C PHE A 198 -7.57 -3.61 -2.36
N SER A 199 -7.24 -4.88 -2.57
CA SER A 199 -5.90 -5.37 -2.34
C SER A 199 -5.14 -5.48 -3.66
N ALA A 200 -3.98 -4.84 -3.72
CA ALA A 200 -3.09 -4.86 -4.88
C ALA A 200 -1.76 -5.53 -4.51
N CYS A 201 -1.43 -6.62 -5.24
CA CYS A 201 -0.17 -7.33 -5.14
C CYS A 201 0.43 -7.50 -6.53
N GLN A 202 1.71 -7.17 -6.69
CA GLN A 202 2.35 -7.23 -8.00
C GLN A 202 2.71 -8.68 -8.39
N TYR A 203 2.70 -8.95 -9.69
CA TYR A 203 3.37 -10.10 -10.28
C TYR A 203 4.77 -9.66 -10.72
N LEU A 204 5.80 -10.34 -10.23
CA LEU A 204 7.19 -9.98 -10.47
C LEU A 204 8.03 -11.20 -10.81
N LEU A 205 8.73 -11.12 -11.93
CA LEU A 205 9.72 -12.12 -12.36
C LEU A 205 11.14 -11.63 -12.11
N ARG A 206 12.08 -12.55 -12.03
CA ARG A 206 13.50 -12.24 -11.93
C ARG A 206 14.00 -11.40 -13.12
N GLU A 207 13.48 -11.61 -14.32
CA GLU A 207 13.82 -10.83 -15.51
C GLU A 207 13.40 -9.35 -15.45
N ASP A 208 12.44 -9.00 -14.59
CA ASP A 208 12.03 -7.61 -14.34
C ASP A 208 13.02 -6.84 -13.44
N CYS A 209 14.02 -7.55 -12.91
CA CYS A 209 15.03 -7.00 -11.99
C CYS A 209 16.37 -6.80 -12.73
N PRO A 210 17.21 -5.85 -12.26
CA PRO A 210 18.54 -5.67 -12.82
C PRO A 210 19.43 -6.89 -12.61
N ASP A 211 20.47 -7.04 -13.44
CA ASP A 211 21.36 -8.21 -13.40
C ASP A 211 22.03 -8.42 -12.05
N TYR A 212 22.35 -7.34 -11.35
CA TYR A 212 22.95 -7.40 -10.00
C TYR A 212 21.97 -7.78 -8.88
N TYR A 213 20.67 -7.85 -9.18
CA TYR A 213 19.65 -8.30 -8.23
C TYR A 213 19.77 -9.81 -8.03
N ASN A 214 20.14 -10.24 -6.83
CA ASN A 214 20.39 -11.64 -6.52
C ASN A 214 19.44 -12.15 -5.42
N PRO A 215 18.20 -12.51 -5.75
CA PRO A 215 17.21 -12.94 -4.78
C PRO A 215 17.43 -14.38 -4.33
N ILE A 216 17.03 -14.69 -3.11
CA ILE A 216 17.13 -16.04 -2.53
C ILE A 216 16.32 -17.09 -3.34
N GLN A 217 15.27 -16.67 -4.05
CA GLN A 217 14.43 -17.56 -4.85
C GLN A 217 15.14 -18.12 -6.08
N GLY A 218 16.26 -17.53 -6.50
CA GLY A 218 17.06 -17.98 -7.64
C GLY A 218 17.15 -16.93 -8.76
N ASN A 219 18.11 -17.16 -9.67
CA ASN A 219 18.51 -16.22 -10.72
C ASN A 219 18.03 -16.56 -12.13
N SER A 220 17.24 -17.61 -12.31
CA SER A 220 16.61 -17.90 -13.62
C SER A 220 15.65 -16.77 -14.00
N LYS A 221 15.68 -16.30 -15.25
CA LYS A 221 14.81 -15.23 -15.74
C LYS A 221 13.33 -15.48 -15.43
N LYS A 222 12.90 -16.75 -15.49
CA LYS A 222 11.52 -17.17 -15.23
C LYS A 222 11.19 -17.40 -13.76
N THR A 223 12.14 -17.19 -12.83
CA THR A 223 11.86 -17.33 -11.39
C THR A 223 10.81 -16.31 -10.98
N VAL A 224 9.70 -16.80 -10.43
CA VAL A 224 8.64 -15.97 -9.89
C VAL A 224 9.09 -15.46 -8.52
N LEU A 225 9.22 -14.15 -8.37
CA LEU A 225 9.58 -13.49 -7.11
C LEU A 225 8.33 -13.13 -6.31
N MET A 226 7.27 -12.66 -6.99
CA MET A 226 5.94 -12.44 -6.40
C MET A 226 4.87 -12.91 -7.39
N ASN A 227 3.87 -13.65 -6.90
CA ASN A 227 2.88 -14.31 -7.72
C ASN A 227 1.54 -13.55 -7.86
N GLY A 228 1.48 -12.30 -7.45
CA GLY A 228 0.24 -11.53 -7.48
C GLY A 228 -0.73 -11.93 -6.36
N GLY A 229 -2.02 -11.88 -6.64
CA GLY A 229 -3.09 -12.14 -5.67
C GLY A 229 -4.00 -10.94 -5.43
N SER A 230 -3.93 -9.92 -6.31
CA SER A 230 -4.82 -8.75 -6.22
C SER A 230 -6.29 -9.17 -6.24
N CYS A 231 -7.12 -8.51 -5.42
CA CYS A 231 -8.55 -8.76 -5.34
C CYS A 231 -9.34 -7.51 -4.96
N ILE A 232 -10.64 -7.53 -5.28
CA ILE A 232 -11.62 -6.53 -4.83
C ILE A 232 -12.73 -7.29 -4.14
N ILE A 233 -13.10 -6.88 -2.91
CA ILE A 233 -14.05 -7.59 -2.05
C ILE A 233 -15.14 -6.63 -1.57
N SER A 234 -16.39 -7.12 -1.56
CA SER A 234 -17.58 -6.38 -1.11
C SER A 234 -17.64 -6.28 0.43
N PRO A 235 -18.44 -5.37 1.00
CA PRO A 235 -18.67 -5.27 2.44
C PRO A 235 -19.24 -6.54 3.09
N LEU A 236 -19.83 -7.42 2.29
CA LEU A 236 -20.38 -8.71 2.72
C LEU A 236 -19.47 -9.90 2.40
N GLY A 237 -18.22 -9.64 1.96
CA GLY A 237 -17.20 -10.65 1.79
C GLY A 237 -17.15 -11.31 0.40
N ASP A 238 -18.01 -10.89 -0.55
CA ASP A 238 -17.99 -11.43 -1.90
C ASP A 238 -16.77 -10.94 -2.67
N ILE A 239 -16.13 -11.84 -3.40
CA ILE A 239 -15.02 -11.51 -4.29
C ILE A 239 -15.59 -10.94 -5.58
N LEU A 240 -15.55 -9.60 -5.72
CA LEU A 240 -16.04 -8.90 -6.90
C LEU A 240 -15.09 -9.05 -8.08
N ALA A 241 -13.77 -9.14 -7.83
CA ALA A 241 -12.76 -9.39 -8.85
C ALA A 241 -11.52 -10.05 -8.26
N GLY A 242 -10.88 -10.95 -9.00
CA GLY A 242 -9.68 -11.67 -8.59
C GLY A 242 -9.95 -13.01 -7.91
N PRO A 243 -8.94 -13.63 -7.24
CA PRO A 243 -7.55 -13.17 -7.15
C PRO A 243 -6.80 -13.26 -8.48
N LEU A 244 -6.05 -12.21 -8.85
CA LEU A 244 -5.23 -12.19 -10.05
C LEU A 244 -3.83 -12.74 -9.74
N ARG A 245 -3.55 -13.95 -10.20
CA ARG A 245 -2.29 -14.68 -9.99
C ARG A 245 -1.62 -15.09 -11.30
N ASN A 246 -0.33 -15.39 -11.23
CA ASN A 246 0.48 -15.92 -12.33
C ASN A 246 0.58 -15.00 -13.56
N LYS A 247 0.16 -13.77 -13.46
CA LYS A 247 0.22 -12.78 -14.56
C LYS A 247 0.06 -11.34 -14.04
N SER A 248 0.59 -10.41 -14.82
CA SER A 248 0.30 -8.99 -14.66
C SER A 248 -1.07 -8.65 -15.26
N GLY A 249 -1.79 -7.70 -14.65
CA GLY A 249 -3.08 -7.26 -15.16
C GLY A 249 -3.70 -6.16 -14.33
N ILE A 250 -4.92 -5.77 -14.71
CA ILE A 250 -5.76 -4.81 -14.00
C ILE A 250 -7.08 -5.51 -13.70
N LEU A 251 -7.49 -5.49 -12.43
CA LEU A 251 -8.83 -5.87 -11.99
C LEU A 251 -9.71 -4.62 -11.91
N THR A 252 -10.96 -4.75 -12.27
CA THR A 252 -11.97 -3.70 -12.13
C THR A 252 -13.25 -4.28 -11.56
N ALA A 253 -13.97 -3.49 -10.75
CA ALA A 253 -15.31 -3.79 -10.29
C ALA A 253 -16.10 -2.49 -10.20
N GLU A 254 -17.38 -2.53 -10.52
CA GLU A 254 -18.33 -1.49 -10.18
C GLU A 254 -18.78 -1.71 -8.74
N ILE A 255 -18.92 -0.64 -7.96
CA ILE A 255 -19.33 -0.69 -6.57
C ILE A 255 -20.47 0.29 -6.32
N ASP A 256 -21.39 -0.10 -5.42
CA ASP A 256 -22.42 0.77 -4.87
C ASP A 256 -22.17 0.96 -3.38
N LEU A 257 -21.94 2.20 -2.93
CA LEU A 257 -21.71 2.48 -1.50
C LEU A 257 -22.91 2.12 -0.61
N ASN A 258 -24.13 1.96 -1.18
CA ASN A 258 -25.28 1.48 -0.44
C ASN A 258 -25.09 0.04 0.11
N GLU A 259 -24.22 -0.78 -0.51
CA GLU A 259 -23.89 -2.11 0.01
C GLU A 259 -23.23 -2.05 1.41
N ILE A 260 -22.53 -0.96 1.71
CA ILE A 260 -22.00 -0.69 3.06
C ILE A 260 -23.15 -0.56 4.05
N ILE A 261 -24.15 0.26 3.72
CA ILE A 261 -25.32 0.50 4.57
C ILE A 261 -26.12 -0.79 4.77
N LYS A 262 -26.31 -1.57 3.70
CA LYS A 262 -26.97 -2.88 3.79
C LYS A 262 -26.20 -3.82 4.72
N GLY A 263 -24.86 -3.87 4.62
CA GLY A 263 -24.03 -4.68 5.50
C GLY A 263 -24.03 -4.20 6.95
N GLN A 264 -24.17 -2.91 7.19
CA GLN A 264 -24.26 -2.32 8.53
C GLN A 264 -25.59 -2.61 9.24
N TYR A 265 -26.59 -3.14 8.55
CA TYR A 265 -27.87 -3.52 9.16
C TYR A 265 -27.70 -4.54 10.30
N ASP A 266 -26.89 -5.57 10.08
CA ASP A 266 -26.68 -6.66 11.03
C ASP A 266 -25.37 -6.53 11.83
N PHE A 267 -24.39 -5.78 11.33
CA PHE A 267 -23.11 -5.60 12.00
C PHE A 267 -22.46 -4.24 11.68
N ASP A 268 -22.34 -3.40 12.68
CA ASP A 268 -21.56 -2.15 12.60
C ASP A 268 -20.60 -2.06 13.79
N VAL A 269 -19.32 -2.37 13.56
CA VAL A 269 -18.26 -2.44 14.60
C VAL A 269 -18.03 -1.11 15.31
N LYS A 270 -18.34 0.02 14.66
CA LYS A 270 -18.22 1.36 15.22
C LYS A 270 -19.56 1.93 15.73
N GLY A 271 -20.67 1.26 15.41
CA GLY A 271 -22.04 1.62 15.78
C GLY A 271 -22.62 0.68 16.84
N HIS A 272 -23.67 -0.06 16.49
CA HIS A 272 -24.46 -0.86 17.44
C HIS A 272 -23.71 -2.12 17.96
N TYR A 273 -22.57 -2.50 17.37
CA TYR A 273 -21.67 -3.52 17.92
C TYR A 273 -20.55 -2.94 18.77
N SER A 274 -20.44 -1.63 18.87
CA SER A 274 -19.45 -1.01 19.76
C SER A 274 -19.94 -1.03 21.21
N ARG A 275 -19.02 -1.27 22.14
CA ARG A 275 -19.28 -1.27 23.60
C ARG A 275 -18.31 -0.32 24.29
N PRO A 276 -18.49 1.03 24.13
CA PRO A 276 -17.59 2.04 24.68
C PRO A 276 -17.61 2.08 26.22
N ASP A 277 -18.59 1.43 26.83
CA ASP A 277 -18.66 1.19 28.27
C ASP A 277 -17.64 0.12 28.74
N ILE A 278 -17.22 -0.81 27.83
CA ILE A 278 -16.27 -1.90 28.12
C ILE A 278 -14.92 -1.66 27.45
N PHE A 279 -14.91 -1.28 26.16
CA PHE A 279 -13.70 -1.16 25.35
C PHE A 279 -13.52 0.25 24.83
N LYS A 280 -12.34 0.83 25.04
CA LYS A 280 -11.94 2.11 24.46
C LYS A 280 -10.60 1.98 23.78
N LEU A 281 -10.55 2.29 22.49
CA LEU A 281 -9.31 2.41 21.73
C LEU A 281 -8.81 3.86 21.83
N PHE A 282 -7.60 4.03 22.34
CA PHE A 282 -6.88 5.29 22.26
C PHE A 282 -5.85 5.23 21.15
N VAL A 283 -5.87 6.18 20.22
CA VAL A 283 -4.94 6.30 19.12
C VAL A 283 -4.13 7.58 19.27
N ASN A 284 -2.82 7.45 19.34
CA ASN A 284 -1.93 8.61 19.34
C ASN A 284 -1.64 9.05 17.89
N GLU A 285 -2.21 10.16 17.48
CA GLU A 285 -2.01 10.72 16.12
C GLU A 285 -1.02 11.89 16.09
N LYS A 286 -0.24 12.08 17.15
CA LYS A 286 0.81 13.09 17.18
C LYS A 286 2.02 12.61 16.38
N VAL A 287 2.71 13.56 15.74
CA VAL A 287 3.99 13.30 15.09
C VAL A 287 5.04 12.95 16.13
N ASN A 288 5.73 11.83 15.95
CA ASN A 288 6.88 11.46 16.76
C ASN A 288 8.12 12.25 16.30
N LYS A 289 8.47 13.29 17.05
CA LYS A 289 9.69 14.06 16.80
C LYS A 289 10.85 13.46 17.60
N ALA A 290 11.99 13.22 16.91
CA ALA A 290 13.21 12.78 17.58
C ALA A 290 13.84 13.86 18.45
N THR A 291 13.54 15.15 18.17
CA THR A 291 14.08 16.30 18.87
C THR A 291 13.01 17.40 18.93
N GLU A 292 12.82 17.97 20.10
CA GLU A 292 12.08 19.21 20.31
C GLU A 292 13.07 20.26 20.82
N TYR A 293 12.98 21.46 20.27
CA TYR A 293 13.79 22.60 20.72
C TYR A 293 12.89 23.54 21.50
N ASP A 294 13.28 23.87 22.73
CA ASP A 294 12.66 24.94 23.50
C ASP A 294 13.06 26.28 22.86
N ASN A 295 12.08 27.00 22.31
CA ASN A 295 12.26 28.36 21.75
C ASN A 295 11.88 29.40 22.79
#